data_9c2490be4bf2dd5a483ab986f6cf29a9
#
_entry.id   9c2490be4bf2dd5a483ab986f6cf29a9
#
_cell.length_a   1.000
_cell.length_b   1.000
_cell.length_c   1.000
_cell.angle_alpha   90.00
_cell.angle_beta   90.00
_cell.angle_gamma   90.00
#
_symmetry.space_group_name_H-M   'P 1'
#
loop_
_entity.id
_entity.type
_entity.pdbx_description
1 polymer ?
#
loop_
_entity_poly.entity_id
_entity_poly.type
_entity_poly.pdbx_seq_one_letter_code
_entity_poly.pdbx_strand_id
1 'polypeptide(L)'
;MAKFTKHLYQSNDGLTLYARYYDCQGLEQGVILCMHGLTRNSADFEPIVDELVKTHRVITADQRGRGRSAYDPNPDNYNPAVYVADMFSLLDSLKLDKVILFGTSMGGLMATMMKATQPERFSALIINDICADINPAGLERIMSYVGTQEAITDWDAGIAEIKRLNAGIFPNLDEDGWLAFAQRIFIES
;
A
#
# COMPACT_ATOMS: atom_id res chain seq x y z
N MET A 1 -0.21 -11.23 -15.40
CA MET A 1 0.12 -10.68 -14.06
C MET A 1 1.43 -11.30 -13.58
N ALA A 2 2.39 -10.46 -13.18
CA ALA A 2 3.69 -10.91 -12.69
C ALA A 2 3.53 -11.80 -11.44
N LYS A 3 4.36 -12.85 -11.35
CA LYS A 3 4.38 -13.72 -10.17
C LYS A 3 5.17 -13.05 -9.06
N PHE A 4 4.76 -13.28 -7.81
CA PHE A 4 5.45 -12.77 -6.64
C PHE A 4 5.78 -13.87 -5.64
N THR A 5 6.81 -13.65 -4.86
CA THR A 5 7.13 -14.39 -3.65
C THR A 5 6.59 -13.64 -2.44
N LYS A 6 5.96 -14.35 -1.52
CA LYS A 6 5.52 -13.79 -0.23
C LYS A 6 6.74 -13.57 0.65
N HIS A 7 6.82 -12.38 1.23
CA HIS A 7 7.86 -12.06 2.20
C HIS A 7 7.22 -11.67 3.53
N LEU A 8 7.54 -12.44 4.57
CA LEU A 8 7.14 -12.14 5.94
C LEU A 8 8.35 -11.58 6.68
N TYR A 9 8.14 -10.51 7.41
CA TYR A 9 9.18 -9.87 8.22
C TYR A 9 8.63 -9.44 9.57
N GLN A 10 9.52 -9.14 10.51
CA GLN A 10 9.15 -8.66 11.84
C GLN A 10 9.34 -7.15 11.90
N SER A 11 8.35 -6.45 12.42
CA SER A 11 8.51 -5.06 12.86
C SER A 11 9.43 -4.97 14.09
N ASN A 12 9.86 -3.77 14.44
CA ASN A 12 10.70 -3.56 15.62
C ASN A 12 10.04 -3.97 16.93
N ASP A 13 8.72 -3.95 16.99
CA ASP A 13 7.88 -4.37 18.13
C ASP A 13 7.41 -5.83 18.02
N GLY A 14 7.92 -6.60 17.05
CA GLY A 14 7.70 -8.03 16.92
C GLY A 14 6.40 -8.43 16.20
N LEU A 15 5.71 -7.49 15.56
CA LEU A 15 4.53 -7.80 14.77
C LEU A 15 4.94 -8.45 13.43
N THR A 16 4.28 -9.54 13.03
CA THR A 16 4.53 -10.18 11.73
C THR A 16 3.82 -9.41 10.62
N LEU A 17 4.61 -8.89 9.70
CA LEU A 17 4.15 -8.08 8.57
C LEU A 17 4.40 -8.79 7.24
N TYR A 18 3.68 -8.38 6.20
CA TYR A 18 3.65 -9.02 4.90
C TYR A 18 4.04 -8.04 3.79
N ALA A 19 4.79 -8.55 2.81
CA ALA A 19 5.03 -7.88 1.55
C ALA A 19 5.01 -8.89 0.39
N ARG A 20 4.77 -8.40 -0.82
CA ARG A 20 4.96 -9.15 -2.05
C ARG A 20 6.26 -8.69 -2.69
N TYR A 21 7.07 -9.64 -3.09
CA TYR A 21 8.33 -9.42 -3.78
C TYR A 21 8.23 -9.94 -5.20
N TYR A 22 8.48 -9.07 -6.16
CA TYR A 22 8.44 -9.36 -7.59
C TYR A 22 9.85 -9.22 -8.17
N ASP A 23 10.35 -10.27 -8.80
CA ASP A 23 11.64 -10.24 -9.49
C ASP A 23 11.57 -9.39 -10.76
N CYS A 24 12.70 -8.74 -11.09
CA CYS A 24 12.86 -8.05 -12.35
C CYS A 24 12.89 -9.07 -13.50
N GLN A 25 12.17 -8.78 -14.58
CA GLN A 25 12.08 -9.65 -15.75
C GLN A 25 13.07 -9.27 -16.86
N GLY A 26 13.74 -8.12 -16.76
CA GLY A 26 14.68 -7.61 -17.74
C GLY A 26 16.01 -7.19 -17.10
N LEU A 27 16.66 -6.19 -17.69
CA LEU A 27 17.87 -5.60 -17.10
C LEU A 27 17.49 -4.76 -15.87
N GLU A 28 17.90 -5.21 -14.70
CA GLU A 28 17.56 -4.57 -13.45
C GLU A 28 18.20 -3.18 -13.30
N GLN A 29 17.36 -2.16 -13.10
CA GLN A 29 17.75 -0.77 -12.86
C GLN A 29 17.61 -0.34 -11.39
N GLY A 30 17.14 -1.26 -10.52
CA GLY A 30 16.98 -1.01 -9.09
C GLY A 30 15.74 -1.65 -8.49
N VAL A 31 15.41 -1.21 -7.30
CA VAL A 31 14.27 -1.72 -6.52
C VAL A 31 13.27 -0.58 -6.26
N ILE A 32 11.98 -0.88 -6.46
CA ILE A 32 10.87 0.03 -6.11
C ILE A 32 10.13 -0.54 -4.90
N LEU A 33 10.03 0.24 -3.83
CA LEU A 33 9.13 -0.04 -2.70
C LEU A 33 7.83 0.74 -2.89
N CYS A 34 6.73 0.00 -3.06
CA CYS A 34 5.39 0.55 -3.22
C CYS A 34 4.63 0.53 -1.89
N MET A 35 4.06 1.67 -1.51
CA MET A 35 3.31 1.88 -0.26
C MET A 35 1.92 2.43 -0.57
N HIS A 36 0.91 1.71 -0.14
CA HIS A 36 -0.50 1.96 -0.45
C HIS A 36 -1.13 3.09 0.40
N GLY A 37 -2.32 3.53 0.00
CA GLY A 37 -3.16 4.48 0.73
C GLY A 37 -3.77 3.88 2.01
N LEU A 38 -4.42 4.72 2.82
CA LEU A 38 -4.88 4.41 4.18
C LEU A 38 -5.73 3.14 4.28
N THR A 39 -6.67 2.92 3.37
CA THR A 39 -7.64 1.81 3.39
C THR A 39 -7.33 0.71 2.38
N ARG A 40 -6.10 0.67 1.87
CA ARG A 40 -5.66 -0.23 0.81
C ARG A 40 -4.69 -1.29 1.34
N ASN A 41 -4.12 -2.06 0.43
CA ASN A 41 -3.11 -3.08 0.69
C ASN A 41 -2.16 -3.23 -0.52
N SER A 42 -1.23 -4.17 -0.45
CA SER A 42 -0.23 -4.43 -1.50
C SER A 42 -0.80 -4.75 -2.89
N ALA A 43 -2.04 -5.26 -2.97
CA ALA A 43 -2.69 -5.57 -4.24
C ALA A 43 -3.09 -4.31 -5.04
N ASP A 44 -3.10 -3.15 -4.42
CA ASP A 44 -3.44 -1.88 -5.08
C ASP A 44 -2.49 -1.54 -6.26
N PHE A 45 -1.29 -2.11 -6.23
CA PHE A 45 -0.28 -1.93 -7.28
C PHE A 45 -0.33 -2.97 -8.41
N GLU A 46 -1.18 -4.01 -8.32
CA GLU A 46 -1.29 -5.06 -9.35
C GLU A 46 -1.48 -4.51 -10.78
N PRO A 47 -2.25 -3.43 -11.01
CA PRO A 47 -2.45 -2.90 -12.36
C PRO A 47 -1.18 -2.38 -13.03
N ILE A 48 -0.15 -2.01 -12.26
CA ILE A 48 1.08 -1.40 -12.80
C ILE A 48 2.32 -2.28 -12.62
N VAL A 49 2.25 -3.30 -11.78
CA VAL A 49 3.41 -4.18 -11.48
C VAL A 49 3.98 -4.81 -12.76
N ASP A 50 3.14 -5.25 -13.71
CA ASP A 50 3.58 -5.89 -14.95
C ASP A 50 4.50 -4.96 -15.80
N GLU A 51 4.30 -3.65 -15.71
CA GLU A 51 5.18 -2.67 -16.35
C GLU A 51 6.46 -2.42 -15.55
N LEU A 52 6.34 -2.28 -14.24
CA LEU A 52 7.47 -1.97 -13.36
C LEU A 52 8.51 -3.10 -13.34
N VAL A 53 8.07 -4.35 -13.34
CA VAL A 53 8.98 -5.51 -13.30
C VAL A 53 9.79 -5.70 -14.58
N LYS A 54 9.48 -5.01 -15.66
CA LYS A 54 10.29 -5.04 -16.90
C LYS A 54 11.71 -4.51 -16.65
N THR A 55 11.87 -3.61 -15.68
CA THR A 55 13.14 -2.91 -15.44
C THR A 55 13.54 -2.85 -13.96
N HIS A 56 12.66 -3.17 -13.02
CA HIS A 56 12.92 -3.06 -11.59
C HIS A 56 12.45 -4.31 -10.84
N ARG A 57 13.09 -4.61 -9.74
CA ARG A 57 12.44 -5.41 -8.70
C ARG A 57 11.37 -4.56 -8.03
N VAL A 58 10.23 -5.16 -7.70
CA VAL A 58 9.13 -4.43 -7.08
C VAL A 58 8.74 -5.09 -5.77
N ILE A 59 8.57 -4.29 -4.75
CA ILE A 59 8.08 -4.72 -3.44
C ILE A 59 6.81 -3.94 -3.16
N THR A 60 5.71 -4.63 -2.87
CA THR A 60 4.47 -4.01 -2.44
C THR A 60 4.15 -4.47 -1.02
N ALA A 61 4.12 -3.53 -0.07
CA ALA A 61 3.98 -3.84 1.35
C ALA A 61 2.53 -3.68 1.82
N ASP A 62 2.10 -4.56 2.72
CA ASP A 62 0.90 -4.37 3.53
C ASP A 62 1.30 -3.68 4.85
N GLN A 63 0.71 -2.53 5.14
CA GLN A 63 0.90 -1.88 6.43
C GLN A 63 0.25 -2.69 7.55
N ARG A 64 0.70 -2.55 8.81
CA ARG A 64 0.07 -3.22 9.97
C ARG A 64 -1.44 -3.02 9.98
N GLY A 65 -2.18 -4.09 10.23
CA GLY A 65 -3.64 -4.12 10.23
C GLY A 65 -4.29 -3.98 8.84
N ARG A 66 -3.53 -4.15 7.76
CA ARG A 66 -4.06 -4.16 6.37
C ARG A 66 -3.60 -5.41 5.65
N GLY A 67 -4.42 -5.84 4.72
CA GLY A 67 -4.09 -6.97 3.86
C GLY A 67 -3.79 -8.23 4.67
N ARG A 68 -2.58 -8.74 4.52
CA ARG A 68 -2.10 -9.97 5.16
C ARG A 68 -1.14 -9.69 6.34
N SER A 69 -0.88 -8.43 6.65
CA SER A 69 -0.12 -8.04 7.83
C SER A 69 -0.95 -8.20 9.10
N ALA A 70 -0.30 -8.59 10.18
CA ALA A 70 -0.99 -8.76 11.47
C ALA A 70 -1.59 -7.45 11.97
N TYR A 71 -2.68 -7.57 12.71
CA TYR A 71 -3.30 -6.48 13.45
C TYR A 71 -2.53 -6.23 14.74
N ASP A 72 -2.27 -4.96 15.03
CA ASP A 72 -1.68 -4.55 16.28
C ASP A 72 -2.79 -4.36 17.34
N PRO A 73 -2.68 -4.97 18.52
CA PRO A 73 -3.66 -4.78 19.59
C PRO A 73 -3.63 -3.36 20.18
N ASN A 74 -2.54 -2.62 19.99
CA ASN A 74 -2.43 -1.25 20.46
C ASN A 74 -2.86 -0.25 19.36
N PRO A 75 -4.00 0.44 19.54
CA PRO A 75 -4.49 1.40 18.54
C PRO A 75 -3.54 2.58 18.31
N ASP A 76 -2.72 2.95 19.29
CA ASP A 76 -1.77 4.06 19.18
C ASP A 76 -0.65 3.79 18.15
N ASN A 77 -0.42 2.53 17.80
CA ASN A 77 0.55 2.15 16.79
C ASN A 77 0.06 2.32 15.33
N TYR A 78 -1.19 2.71 15.14
CA TYR A 78 -1.74 2.98 13.81
C TYR A 78 -1.51 4.43 13.38
N ASN A 79 -0.25 4.80 13.21
CA ASN A 79 0.17 6.14 12.81
C ASN A 79 1.33 6.11 11.81
N PRO A 80 1.54 7.17 10.99
CA PRO A 80 2.56 7.19 9.95
C PRO A 80 3.99 6.98 10.44
N ALA A 81 4.34 7.41 11.65
CA ALA A 81 5.70 7.25 12.18
C ALA A 81 6.02 5.76 12.44
N VAL A 82 5.06 5.01 12.97
CA VAL A 82 5.20 3.57 13.17
C VAL A 82 5.24 2.83 11.82
N TYR A 83 4.39 3.21 10.85
CA TYR A 83 4.41 2.61 9.51
C TYR A 83 5.76 2.85 8.81
N VAL A 84 6.37 4.00 8.97
CA VAL A 84 7.72 4.31 8.46
C VAL A 84 8.77 3.38 9.09
N ALA A 85 8.71 3.16 10.40
CA ALA A 85 9.60 2.22 11.08
C ALA A 85 9.42 0.78 10.56
N ASP A 86 8.18 0.36 10.29
CA ASP A 86 7.88 -0.93 9.67
C ASP A 86 8.51 -1.06 8.27
N MET A 87 8.49 0.01 7.46
CA MET A 87 9.13 0.00 6.14
C MET A 87 10.64 -0.07 6.23
N PHE A 88 11.27 0.57 7.21
CA PHE A 88 12.70 0.39 7.45
C PHE A 88 13.02 -1.06 7.85
N SER A 89 12.21 -1.68 8.73
CA SER A 89 12.36 -3.09 9.08
C SER A 89 12.25 -4.01 7.85
N LEU A 90 11.32 -3.71 6.93
CA LEU A 90 11.20 -4.44 5.66
C LEU A 90 12.47 -4.32 4.82
N LEU A 91 12.97 -3.10 4.59
CA LEU A 91 14.18 -2.87 3.80
C LEU A 91 15.39 -3.56 4.41
N ASP A 92 15.53 -3.54 5.74
CA ASP A 92 16.63 -4.18 6.46
C ASP A 92 16.53 -5.71 6.37
N SER A 93 15.32 -6.29 6.47
CA SER A 93 15.08 -7.72 6.31
C SER A 93 15.48 -8.24 4.92
N LEU A 94 15.30 -7.40 3.90
CA LEU A 94 15.67 -7.67 2.52
C LEU A 94 17.10 -7.25 2.16
N LYS A 95 17.84 -6.65 3.10
CA LYS A 95 19.19 -6.10 2.91
C LYS A 95 19.27 -5.13 1.73
N LEU A 96 18.32 -4.21 1.67
CA LEU A 96 18.21 -3.20 0.63
C LEU A 96 18.74 -1.85 1.12
N ASP A 97 19.86 -1.43 0.57
CA ASP A 97 20.53 -0.18 0.96
C ASP A 97 20.04 1.03 0.17
N LYS A 98 19.51 0.82 -1.05
CA LYS A 98 19.07 1.90 -1.91
C LYS A 98 17.87 1.52 -2.76
N VAL A 99 16.74 2.25 -2.60
CA VAL A 99 15.49 1.97 -3.31
C VAL A 99 14.87 3.26 -3.86
N ILE A 100 13.92 3.08 -4.78
CA ILE A 100 12.96 4.10 -5.21
C ILE A 100 11.72 3.92 -4.33
N LEU A 101 11.20 5.00 -3.76
CA LEU A 101 9.92 4.97 -3.04
C LEU A 101 8.78 5.35 -3.99
N PHE A 102 7.72 4.56 -4.00
CA PHE A 102 6.49 4.86 -4.69
C PHE A 102 5.33 4.81 -3.68
N GLY A 103 4.81 5.96 -3.31
CA GLY A 103 3.75 6.09 -2.32
C GLY A 103 2.48 6.73 -2.87
N THR A 104 1.32 6.14 -2.58
CA THR A 104 0.00 6.69 -2.90
C THR A 104 -0.65 7.21 -1.63
N SER A 105 -1.13 8.47 -1.64
CA SER A 105 -1.84 9.08 -0.51
C SER A 105 -1.02 8.94 0.79
N MET A 106 -1.51 8.24 1.81
CA MET A 106 -0.75 7.93 3.04
C MET A 106 0.65 7.36 2.74
N GLY A 107 0.79 6.48 1.75
CA GLY A 107 2.08 5.96 1.33
C GLY A 107 3.03 7.04 0.79
N GLY A 108 2.50 8.10 0.15
CA GLY A 108 3.27 9.26 -0.27
C GLY A 108 3.77 10.11 0.91
N LEU A 109 2.94 10.27 1.94
CA LEU A 109 3.36 10.90 3.21
C LEU A 109 4.49 10.07 3.85
N MET A 110 4.32 8.76 3.95
CA MET A 110 5.36 7.86 4.47
C MET A 110 6.66 7.96 3.66
N ALA A 111 6.59 7.95 2.32
CA ALA A 111 7.75 8.09 1.44
C ALA A 111 8.51 9.39 1.73
N THR A 112 7.80 10.49 1.92
CA THR A 112 8.38 11.79 2.27
C THR A 112 9.08 11.74 3.63
N MET A 113 8.44 11.13 4.65
CA MET A 113 9.03 10.96 5.98
C MET A 113 10.26 10.05 5.94
N MET A 114 10.22 8.94 5.21
CA MET A 114 11.37 8.05 5.02
C MET A 114 12.54 8.79 4.38
N LYS A 115 12.29 9.55 3.30
CA LYS A 115 13.32 10.34 2.62
C LYS A 115 13.91 11.41 3.53
N ALA A 116 13.11 12.04 4.37
CA ALA A 116 13.59 13.03 5.34
C ALA A 116 14.45 12.39 6.45
N THR A 117 14.14 11.15 6.83
CA THR A 117 14.81 10.44 7.94
C THR A 117 16.16 9.83 7.51
N GLN A 118 16.23 9.17 6.36
CA GLN A 118 17.43 8.51 5.83
C GLN A 118 17.57 8.78 4.32
N PRO A 119 17.94 10.02 3.93
CA PRO A 119 17.92 10.45 2.53
C PRO A 119 18.84 9.64 1.61
N GLU A 120 19.92 9.08 2.14
CA GLU A 120 20.91 8.29 1.38
C GLU A 120 20.34 6.95 0.88
N ARG A 121 19.34 6.39 1.56
CA ARG A 121 18.70 5.11 1.20
C ARG A 121 17.74 5.21 0.00
N PHE A 122 17.45 6.41 -0.47
CA PHE A 122 16.41 6.59 -1.50
C PHE A 122 16.92 7.37 -2.69
N SER A 123 16.95 6.70 -3.86
CA SER A 123 17.42 7.30 -5.11
C SER A 123 16.39 8.23 -5.76
N ALA A 124 15.10 7.94 -5.58
CA ALA A 124 13.99 8.75 -6.08
C ALA A 124 12.72 8.56 -5.24
N LEU A 125 11.79 9.51 -5.37
CA LEU A 125 10.43 9.45 -4.83
C LEU A 125 9.44 9.59 -5.99
N ILE A 126 8.44 8.69 -6.01
CA ILE A 126 7.22 8.82 -6.81
C ILE A 126 6.08 9.03 -5.81
N ILE A 127 5.47 10.20 -5.86
CA ILE A 127 4.36 10.58 -4.96
C ILE A 127 3.12 10.69 -5.81
N ASN A 128 2.12 9.88 -5.50
CA ASN A 128 0.85 9.80 -6.20
C ASN A 128 -0.29 10.18 -5.26
N ASP A 129 -1.23 10.96 -5.75
CA ASP A 129 -2.49 11.32 -5.08
C ASP A 129 -2.31 11.94 -3.68
N ILE A 130 -1.25 12.73 -3.52
CA ILE A 130 -1.03 13.60 -2.35
C ILE A 130 -0.04 14.72 -2.74
N CYS A 131 -0.22 15.89 -2.17
CA CYS A 131 0.70 17.02 -2.30
C CYS A 131 1.04 17.63 -0.93
N ALA A 132 1.92 18.63 -0.93
CA ALA A 132 2.39 19.28 0.29
C ALA A 132 1.27 20.03 1.04
N ASP A 133 0.25 20.46 0.31
CA ASP A 133 -0.93 21.11 0.88
C ASP A 133 -2.14 20.19 0.72
N ILE A 134 -2.64 19.67 1.84
CA ILE A 134 -3.75 18.71 1.86
C ILE A 134 -5.05 19.50 2.00
N ASN A 135 -5.96 19.33 1.04
CA ASN A 135 -7.28 19.94 1.10
C ASN A 135 -8.08 19.41 2.32
N PRO A 136 -8.47 20.27 3.27
CA PRO A 136 -9.20 19.84 4.46
C PRO A 136 -10.51 19.11 4.15
N ALA A 137 -11.27 19.53 3.14
CA ALA A 137 -12.51 18.87 2.75
C ALA A 137 -12.30 17.45 2.23
N GLY A 138 -11.17 17.19 1.54
CA GLY A 138 -10.76 15.84 1.13
C GLY A 138 -10.46 14.95 2.34
N LEU A 139 -9.75 15.49 3.33
CA LEU A 139 -9.45 14.78 4.57
C LEU A 139 -10.71 14.49 5.38
N GLU A 140 -11.60 15.48 5.57
CA GLU A 140 -12.88 15.31 6.25
C GLU A 140 -13.74 14.23 5.59
N ARG A 141 -13.78 14.18 4.25
CA ARG A 141 -14.47 13.13 3.52
C ARG A 141 -13.90 11.75 3.85
N ILE A 142 -12.58 11.57 3.87
CA ILE A 142 -11.95 10.31 4.23
C ILE A 142 -12.30 9.91 5.67
N MET A 143 -12.17 10.84 6.60
CA MET A 143 -12.47 10.60 8.02
C MET A 143 -13.95 10.27 8.27
N SER A 144 -14.86 10.71 7.41
CA SER A 144 -16.30 10.43 7.56
C SER A 144 -16.68 8.97 7.34
N TYR A 145 -15.86 8.17 6.66
CA TYR A 145 -16.15 6.75 6.39
C TYR A 145 -15.10 5.78 6.94
N VAL A 146 -13.90 6.23 7.29
CA VAL A 146 -12.89 5.34 7.88
C VAL A 146 -13.30 4.94 9.29
N GLY A 147 -13.34 3.62 9.53
CA GLY A 147 -13.69 3.05 10.84
C GLY A 147 -15.20 3.02 11.15
N THR A 148 -16.06 3.46 10.23
CA THR A 148 -17.53 3.44 10.41
C THR A 148 -18.23 2.32 9.66
N GLN A 149 -17.48 1.50 8.94
CA GLN A 149 -18.03 0.47 8.07
C GLN A 149 -18.47 -0.75 8.87
N GLU A 150 -19.63 -1.30 8.49
CA GLU A 150 -20.07 -2.61 8.94
C GLU A 150 -19.17 -3.72 8.34
N ALA A 151 -19.16 -4.89 9.00
CA ALA A 151 -18.42 -6.03 8.49
C ALA A 151 -18.95 -6.44 7.11
N ILE A 152 -18.07 -6.56 6.14
CA ILE A 152 -18.39 -7.08 4.81
C ILE A 152 -18.49 -8.60 4.90
N THR A 153 -19.66 -9.16 4.57
CA THR A 153 -19.96 -10.58 4.75
C THR A 153 -19.81 -11.42 3.48
N ASP A 154 -19.87 -10.79 2.32
CA ASP A 154 -19.75 -11.42 1.02
C ASP A 154 -19.27 -10.45 -0.07
N TRP A 155 -18.99 -10.98 -1.25
CA TRP A 155 -18.47 -10.19 -2.39
C TRP A 155 -19.48 -9.15 -2.90
N ASP A 156 -20.78 -9.44 -2.87
CA ASP A 156 -21.81 -8.52 -3.36
C ASP A 156 -21.90 -7.30 -2.44
N ALA A 157 -21.86 -7.51 -1.13
CA ALA A 157 -21.78 -6.43 -0.14
C ALA A 157 -20.49 -5.59 -0.29
N GLY A 158 -19.36 -6.26 -0.53
CA GLY A 158 -18.09 -5.59 -0.77
C GLY A 158 -18.09 -4.73 -2.03
N ILE A 159 -18.60 -5.24 -3.13
CA ILE A 159 -18.76 -4.50 -4.39
C ILE A 159 -19.69 -3.31 -4.21
N ALA A 160 -20.84 -3.51 -3.55
CA ALA A 160 -21.80 -2.44 -3.29
C ALA A 160 -21.18 -1.28 -2.49
N GLU A 161 -20.40 -1.61 -1.46
CA GLU A 161 -19.72 -0.60 -0.62
C GLU A 161 -18.64 0.15 -1.41
N ILE A 162 -17.84 -0.54 -2.22
CA ILE A 162 -16.84 0.11 -3.07
C ILE A 162 -17.50 1.04 -4.09
N LYS A 163 -18.58 0.61 -4.73
CA LYS A 163 -19.37 1.44 -5.64
C LYS A 163 -19.89 2.68 -4.93
N ARG A 164 -20.48 2.53 -3.76
CA ARG A 164 -20.98 3.64 -2.95
C ARG A 164 -19.92 4.71 -2.70
N LEU A 165 -18.69 4.30 -2.40
CA LEU A 165 -17.59 5.21 -2.07
C LEU A 165 -16.89 5.82 -3.30
N ASN A 166 -16.90 5.12 -4.44
CA ASN A 166 -16.01 5.43 -5.56
C ASN A 166 -16.70 5.64 -6.92
N ALA A 167 -18.01 5.41 -7.08
CA ALA A 167 -18.67 5.53 -8.36
C ALA A 167 -18.53 6.93 -9.00
N GLY A 168 -18.49 7.98 -8.19
CA GLY A 168 -18.25 9.34 -8.67
C GLY A 168 -16.82 9.58 -9.17
N ILE A 169 -15.86 8.74 -8.77
CA ILE A 169 -14.45 8.82 -9.18
C ILE A 169 -14.22 7.97 -10.43
N PHE A 170 -14.88 6.81 -10.52
CA PHE A 170 -14.75 5.85 -11.62
C PHE A 170 -16.11 5.63 -12.34
N PRO A 171 -16.65 6.67 -13.03
CA PRO A 171 -18.01 6.60 -13.58
C PRO A 171 -18.17 5.58 -14.72
N ASN A 172 -17.08 5.14 -15.34
CA ASN A 172 -17.08 4.24 -16.49
C ASN A 172 -16.62 2.80 -16.15
N LEU A 173 -16.46 2.48 -14.85
CA LEU A 173 -16.05 1.12 -14.46
C LEU A 173 -17.24 0.18 -14.60
N ASP A 174 -17.06 -0.93 -15.33
CA ASP A 174 -18.06 -1.99 -15.50
C ASP A 174 -18.09 -2.95 -14.30
N GLU A 175 -18.98 -3.94 -14.33
CA GLU A 175 -19.15 -4.89 -13.23
C GLU A 175 -17.89 -5.72 -12.98
N ASP A 176 -17.18 -6.15 -14.03
CA ASP A 176 -15.93 -6.91 -13.91
C ASP A 176 -14.84 -6.04 -13.29
N GLY A 177 -14.80 -4.76 -13.65
CA GLY A 177 -13.90 -3.77 -13.07
C GLY A 177 -14.18 -3.53 -11.57
N TRP A 178 -15.44 -3.48 -11.17
CA TRP A 178 -15.82 -3.36 -9.76
C TRP A 178 -15.47 -4.60 -8.96
N LEU A 179 -15.70 -5.80 -9.52
CA LEU A 179 -15.28 -7.05 -8.89
C LEU A 179 -13.75 -7.10 -8.72
N ALA A 180 -13.00 -6.79 -9.77
CA ALA A 180 -11.53 -6.74 -9.71
C ALA A 180 -11.04 -5.70 -8.69
N PHE A 181 -11.74 -4.57 -8.54
CA PHE A 181 -11.44 -3.56 -7.54
C PHE A 181 -11.71 -4.08 -6.12
N ALA A 182 -12.85 -4.75 -5.89
CA ALA A 182 -13.18 -5.37 -4.62
C ALA A 182 -12.12 -6.41 -4.20
N GLN A 183 -11.72 -7.29 -5.11
CA GLN A 183 -10.72 -8.33 -4.88
C GLN A 183 -9.32 -7.79 -4.53
N ARG A 184 -9.00 -6.55 -4.88
CA ARG A 184 -7.77 -5.89 -4.44
C ARG A 184 -7.87 -5.27 -3.04
N ILE A 185 -9.07 -5.00 -2.56
CA ILE A 185 -9.29 -4.36 -1.25
C ILE A 185 -9.59 -5.39 -0.18
N PHE A 186 -10.50 -6.31 -0.46
CA PHE A 186 -10.95 -7.30 0.51
C PHE A 186 -10.19 -8.61 0.38
N ILE A 187 -10.10 -9.32 1.49
CA ILE A 187 -9.50 -10.65 1.59
C ILE A 187 -10.53 -11.56 2.23
N GLU A 188 -10.75 -12.75 1.65
CA GLU A 188 -11.52 -13.79 2.32
C GLU A 188 -10.79 -14.24 3.59
N SER A 189 -11.52 -14.27 4.69
CA SER A 189 -11.05 -14.68 6.02
C SER A 189 -11.42 -16.12 6.36
#